data_f71ae711f0d054ad99d8c051dcd6d1ab
#
_entry.id   f71ae711f0d054ad99d8c051dcd6d1ab
#
_cell.length_a   1.000
_cell.length_b   1.000
_cell.length_c   1.000
_cell.angle_alpha   90.00
_cell.angle_beta   90.00
_cell.angle_gamma   90.00
#
_symmetry.space_group_name_H-M   'P 1'
#
loop_
_entity.id
_entity.type
_entity.pdbx_description
1 polymer ?
#
loop_
_entity_poly.entity_id
_entity_poly.type
_entity_poly.pdbx_seq_one_letter_code
_entity_poly.pdbx_strand_id
1 'polypeptide(L)'
;MKSCPKCGQQAQDDVQICTQCGHKFDSRQALYRKSTDEDIQTNNIKMRKMVPWAIGFFILILIIILFFLLRNFNSPEAQTKILVNAIENNDKQKVATLLSTKDNKVDSEEAKVYINYIKDEVGLKQFVSDLKNTVHKLNKSKTSVASYIQTRSGQNILRVSKNGTRYIFFDNMSFTAPTKQPIVKPKEKTKYEFKSGGKKKMVIAEANKVTPIGNFIPGTYRIPAMKSTENGDFAGHLKFDFRQSNSETVDVTEDFEEANITVTLKGDTKLNDSS
;
A
#
# COMPACT_ATOMS: atom_id res chain seq x y z
N MET A 1 9.46 69.37 37.03
CA MET A 1 10.37 70.22 37.93
C MET A 1 11.72 69.51 37.99
N LYS A 2 12.79 70.25 37.72
CA LYS A 2 14.18 69.77 37.81
C LYS A 2 14.90 70.38 39.04
N SER A 3 15.70 69.61 39.74
CA SER A 3 16.51 70.12 40.86
C SER A 3 17.87 70.58 40.37
N CYS A 4 18.32 71.68 40.90
CA CYS A 4 19.65 72.25 40.57
C CYS A 4 20.73 71.34 41.14
N PRO A 5 21.68 70.81 40.32
CA PRO A 5 22.73 69.91 40.79
C PRO A 5 23.76 70.64 41.70
N LYS A 6 23.78 71.97 41.74
CA LYS A 6 24.69 72.71 42.51
C LYS A 6 24.17 73.15 43.90
N CYS A 7 22.85 73.43 44.02
CA CYS A 7 22.30 73.97 45.29
C CYS A 7 21.03 73.26 45.77
N GLY A 8 20.54 72.23 45.02
CA GLY A 8 19.35 71.46 45.36
C GLY A 8 18.01 72.15 45.16
N GLN A 9 17.96 73.45 44.76
CA GLN A 9 16.71 74.19 44.53
C GLN A 9 15.92 73.58 43.39
N GLN A 10 14.61 73.45 43.61
CA GLN A 10 13.71 73.04 42.57
C GLN A 10 13.41 74.19 41.61
N ALA A 11 13.53 74.01 40.35
CA ALA A 11 13.26 74.93 39.28
C ALA A 11 12.26 74.32 38.28
N GLN A 12 11.50 75.13 37.57
CA GLN A 12 10.62 74.67 36.48
C GLN A 12 11.49 74.16 35.34
N ASP A 13 10.91 73.23 34.55
CA ASP A 13 11.65 72.49 33.50
C ASP A 13 12.10 73.42 32.35
N ASP A 14 11.45 74.54 32.14
CA ASP A 14 11.75 75.58 31.14
C ASP A 14 12.82 76.57 31.47
N VAL A 15 13.24 76.65 32.77
CA VAL A 15 14.24 77.61 33.23
C VAL A 15 15.65 77.16 32.83
N GLN A 16 16.42 78.05 32.15
CA GLN A 16 17.78 77.76 31.69
C GLN A 16 18.87 78.07 32.75
N ILE A 17 18.54 78.88 33.76
CA ILE A 17 19.51 79.29 34.81
C ILE A 17 18.82 79.16 36.18
N CYS A 18 19.46 78.55 37.13
CA CYS A 18 18.95 78.45 38.49
C CYS A 18 18.92 79.87 39.12
N THR A 19 17.71 80.34 39.53
CA THR A 19 17.50 81.67 40.12
C THR A 19 18.16 81.88 41.47
N GLN A 20 18.52 80.77 42.16
CA GLN A 20 19.11 80.80 43.47
C GLN A 20 20.65 80.90 43.44
N CYS A 21 21.36 80.19 42.53
CA CYS A 21 22.80 80.08 42.50
C CYS A 21 23.46 80.42 41.15
N GLY A 22 22.66 80.76 40.12
CA GLY A 22 23.16 81.13 38.80
C GLY A 22 23.68 79.96 37.95
N HIS A 23 23.51 78.72 38.41
CA HIS A 23 23.93 77.52 37.63
C HIS A 23 23.12 77.39 36.36
N LYS A 24 23.81 77.30 35.19
CA LYS A 24 23.15 77.06 33.91
C LYS A 24 22.83 75.58 33.77
N PHE A 25 21.55 75.22 33.45
CA PHE A 25 21.13 73.88 33.12
C PHE A 25 21.58 73.60 31.71
N ASP A 26 22.32 72.50 31.51
CA ASP A 26 22.81 72.11 30.20
C ASP A 26 21.70 71.61 29.33
N SER A 27 21.43 72.29 28.20
CA SER A 27 20.34 71.98 27.28
C SER A 27 20.59 70.71 26.41
N ARG A 28 21.80 70.09 26.52
CA ARG A 28 22.16 68.95 25.72
C ARG A 28 21.46 67.63 26.13
N GLN A 29 20.95 67.52 27.35
CA GLN A 29 20.27 66.33 27.82
C GLN A 29 18.82 66.21 27.33
N ALA A 30 18.17 67.30 26.92
CA ALA A 30 16.82 67.29 26.43
C ALA A 30 16.67 66.75 24.93
N LEU A 31 17.77 66.97 24.16
CA LEU A 31 17.79 66.51 22.75
C LEU A 31 18.06 65.02 22.59
N TYR A 32 18.79 64.42 23.58
CA TYR A 32 19.14 63.00 23.49
C TYR A 32 17.99 62.02 23.88
N ARG A 33 17.04 62.51 24.70
CA ARG A 33 15.85 61.67 25.05
C ARG A 33 14.79 61.65 23.99
N LYS A 34 14.70 62.63 23.08
CA LYS A 34 13.67 62.71 22.06
C LYS A 34 13.98 61.88 20.84
N SER A 35 15.27 61.59 20.55
CA SER A 35 15.67 60.80 19.39
C SER A 35 15.60 59.29 19.62
N THR A 36 15.69 58.80 20.89
CA THR A 36 15.62 57.38 21.20
C THR A 36 14.20 56.82 21.29
N ASP A 37 13.22 57.61 21.66
CA ASP A 37 11.82 57.15 21.78
C ASP A 37 11.08 57.10 20.44
N GLU A 38 11.42 57.94 19.47
CA GLU A 38 10.81 57.91 18.13
C GLU A 38 11.34 56.73 17.26
N ASP A 39 12.61 56.38 17.38
CA ASP A 39 13.21 55.27 16.63
C ASP A 39 12.80 53.90 17.17
N ILE A 40 12.50 53.75 18.47
CA ILE A 40 12.03 52.51 19.09
C ILE A 40 10.56 52.26 18.76
N GLN A 41 9.74 53.32 18.67
CA GLN A 41 8.31 53.15 18.31
C GLN A 41 8.10 52.84 16.83
N THR A 42 8.88 53.46 15.93
CA THR A 42 8.75 53.19 14.48
C THR A 42 9.23 51.78 14.10
N ASN A 43 10.25 51.24 14.75
CA ASN A 43 10.74 49.88 14.54
C ASN A 43 9.74 48.82 15.06
N ASN A 44 9.12 49.08 16.22
CA ASN A 44 8.09 48.17 16.76
C ASN A 44 6.79 48.11 15.92
N ILE A 45 6.39 49.21 15.29
CA ILE A 45 5.22 49.26 14.42
C ILE A 45 5.50 48.52 13.10
N LYS A 46 6.71 48.67 12.53
CA LYS A 46 7.11 47.93 11.33
C LYS A 46 7.24 46.42 11.61
N MET A 47 7.86 46.03 12.74
CA MET A 47 7.94 44.62 13.14
C MET A 47 6.56 44.00 13.40
N ARG A 48 5.65 44.69 14.07
CA ARG A 48 4.25 44.19 14.30
C ARG A 48 3.49 43.94 13.01
N LYS A 49 3.73 44.70 11.96
CA LYS A 49 3.11 44.49 10.62
C LYS A 49 3.81 43.39 9.83
N MET A 50 5.09 43.12 10.07
CA MET A 50 5.82 42.04 9.35
C MET A 50 5.60 40.64 9.96
N VAL A 51 5.28 40.53 11.24
CA VAL A 51 5.03 39.24 11.93
C VAL A 51 3.92 38.41 11.26
N PRO A 52 2.73 38.96 10.96
CA PRO A 52 1.70 38.16 10.29
C PRO A 52 2.08 37.71 8.88
N TRP A 53 2.87 38.51 8.14
CA TRP A 53 3.42 38.14 6.84
C TRP A 53 4.46 37.03 6.95
N ALA A 54 5.33 37.08 7.95
CA ALA A 54 6.32 36.03 8.23
C ALA A 54 5.65 34.71 8.61
N ILE A 55 4.60 34.77 9.44
CA ILE A 55 3.78 33.58 9.79
C ILE A 55 3.08 33.04 8.56
N GLY A 56 2.44 33.88 7.74
CA GLY A 56 1.79 33.48 6.50
C GLY A 56 2.76 32.80 5.53
N PHE A 57 3.96 33.36 5.37
CA PHE A 57 5.02 32.81 4.54
C PHE A 57 5.52 31.45 5.07
N PHE A 58 5.69 31.33 6.39
CA PHE A 58 6.08 30.07 7.03
C PHE A 58 5.02 28.99 6.83
N ILE A 59 3.74 29.32 7.01
CA ILE A 59 2.63 28.39 6.75
C ILE A 59 2.61 27.95 5.28
N LEU A 60 2.83 28.89 4.35
CA LEU A 60 2.91 28.58 2.93
C LEU A 60 4.04 27.57 2.62
N ILE A 61 5.22 27.78 3.21
CA ILE A 61 6.36 26.84 3.08
C ILE A 61 5.97 25.44 3.62
N LEU A 62 5.33 25.37 4.79
CA LEU A 62 4.87 24.10 5.36
C LEU A 62 3.87 23.39 4.45
N ILE A 63 2.93 24.13 3.85
CA ILE A 63 1.97 23.58 2.89
C ILE A 63 2.69 23.03 1.65
N ILE A 64 3.67 23.77 1.13
CA ILE A 64 4.48 23.33 -0.02
C ILE A 64 5.25 22.05 0.32
N ILE A 65 5.92 22.01 1.48
CA ILE A 65 6.65 20.83 1.96
C ILE A 65 5.69 19.65 2.10
N LEU A 66 4.54 19.85 2.73
CA LEU A 66 3.51 18.82 2.90
C LEU A 66 3.01 18.32 1.54
N PHE A 67 2.76 19.21 0.58
CA PHE A 67 2.37 18.84 -0.78
C PHE A 67 3.42 17.97 -1.47
N PHE A 68 4.70 18.32 -1.39
CA PHE A 68 5.79 17.52 -1.96
C PHE A 68 5.93 16.15 -1.27
N LEU A 69 5.77 16.09 0.05
CA LEU A 69 5.77 14.83 0.79
C LEU A 69 4.59 13.94 0.36
N LEU A 70 3.38 14.50 0.32
CA LEU A 70 2.19 13.76 -0.12
C LEU A 70 2.35 13.27 -1.57
N ARG A 71 2.87 14.09 -2.47
CA ARG A 71 3.15 13.71 -3.86
C ARG A 71 4.11 12.54 -3.96
N ASN A 72 5.18 12.56 -3.16
CA ASN A 72 6.20 11.52 -3.18
C ASN A 72 5.68 10.14 -2.74
N PHE A 73 4.64 10.11 -1.89
CA PHE A 73 4.08 8.85 -1.37
C PHE A 73 2.76 8.43 -2.02
N ASN A 74 2.02 9.34 -2.64
CA ASN A 74 0.67 9.08 -3.12
C ASN A 74 0.49 9.28 -4.63
N SER A 75 1.51 9.70 -5.37
CA SER A 75 1.41 9.76 -6.83
C SER A 75 1.21 8.38 -7.44
N PRO A 76 0.62 8.26 -8.64
CA PRO A 76 0.51 6.99 -9.37
C PRO A 76 1.85 6.28 -9.52
N GLU A 77 2.93 7.02 -9.77
CA GLU A 77 4.28 6.51 -9.88
C GLU A 77 4.82 5.96 -8.56
N ALA A 78 4.52 6.64 -7.44
CA ALA A 78 4.90 6.17 -6.11
C ALA A 78 4.16 4.88 -5.75
N GLN A 79 2.85 4.79 -6.02
CA GLN A 79 2.05 3.59 -5.80
C GLN A 79 2.59 2.41 -6.63
N THR A 80 2.95 2.67 -7.89
CA THR A 80 3.61 1.69 -8.78
C THR A 80 4.93 1.22 -8.19
N LYS A 81 5.77 2.14 -7.75
CA LYS A 81 7.08 1.83 -7.15
C LYS A 81 6.94 0.97 -5.89
N ILE A 82 5.91 1.20 -5.07
CA ILE A 82 5.64 0.39 -3.88
C ILE A 82 5.36 -1.07 -4.27
N LEU A 83 4.52 -1.32 -5.28
CA LEU A 83 4.23 -2.68 -5.75
C LEU A 83 5.48 -3.34 -6.36
N VAL A 84 6.20 -2.62 -7.23
CA VAL A 84 7.43 -3.11 -7.86
C VAL A 84 8.47 -3.50 -6.81
N ASN A 85 8.76 -2.61 -5.88
CA ASN A 85 9.73 -2.87 -4.81
C ASN A 85 9.31 -4.08 -3.94
N ALA A 86 8.01 -4.22 -3.66
CA ALA A 86 7.52 -5.36 -2.89
C ALA A 86 7.75 -6.69 -3.63
N ILE A 87 7.55 -6.72 -4.96
CA ILE A 87 7.82 -7.90 -5.79
C ILE A 87 9.32 -8.15 -5.90
N GLU A 88 10.12 -7.13 -6.18
CA GLU A 88 11.58 -7.23 -6.30
C GLU A 88 12.22 -7.80 -5.02
N ASN A 89 11.79 -7.31 -3.86
CA ASN A 89 12.33 -7.71 -2.56
C ASN A 89 11.67 -8.96 -1.96
N ASN A 90 10.79 -9.65 -2.68
CA ASN A 90 10.01 -10.80 -2.18
C ASN A 90 9.20 -10.49 -0.91
N ASP A 91 8.73 -9.25 -0.76
CA ASP A 91 7.88 -8.86 0.37
C ASP A 91 6.45 -9.38 0.15
N LYS A 92 6.28 -10.66 0.44
CA LYS A 92 5.02 -11.37 0.29
C LYS A 92 3.86 -10.76 1.10
N GLN A 93 4.14 -10.20 2.28
CA GLN A 93 3.10 -9.57 3.10
C GLN A 93 2.62 -8.26 2.46
N LYS A 94 3.55 -7.47 1.95
CA LYS A 94 3.22 -6.22 1.26
C LYS A 94 2.46 -6.50 -0.04
N VAL A 95 2.91 -7.48 -0.85
CA VAL A 95 2.22 -7.89 -2.08
C VAL A 95 0.82 -8.41 -1.75
N ALA A 96 0.67 -9.28 -0.74
CA ALA A 96 -0.62 -9.76 -0.28
C ALA A 96 -1.57 -8.60 0.07
N THR A 97 -1.08 -7.61 0.82
CA THR A 97 -1.87 -6.43 1.20
C THR A 97 -2.29 -5.60 -0.02
N LEU A 98 -1.37 -5.40 -0.98
CA LEU A 98 -1.62 -4.57 -2.16
C LEU A 98 -2.59 -5.21 -3.16
N LEU A 99 -2.59 -6.55 -3.26
CA LEU A 99 -3.44 -7.30 -4.20
C LEU A 99 -4.76 -7.76 -3.57
N SER A 100 -4.90 -7.71 -2.25
CA SER A 100 -6.16 -8.07 -1.57
C SER A 100 -7.26 -7.07 -1.87
N THR A 101 -8.47 -7.61 -2.11
CA THR A 101 -9.70 -6.84 -2.27
C THR A 101 -10.68 -7.17 -1.14
N LYS A 102 -11.87 -6.55 -1.16
CA LYS A 102 -12.95 -6.91 -0.23
C LYS A 102 -13.42 -8.35 -0.45
N ASP A 103 -13.48 -8.76 -1.73
CA ASP A 103 -14.07 -10.03 -2.16
C ASP A 103 -13.04 -11.17 -2.23
N ASN A 104 -11.76 -10.82 -2.41
CA ASN A 104 -10.66 -11.80 -2.46
C ASN A 104 -9.50 -11.38 -1.56
N LYS A 105 -9.26 -12.16 -0.51
CA LYS A 105 -8.12 -11.97 0.40
C LYS A 105 -6.97 -12.84 -0.06
N VAL A 106 -5.89 -12.20 -0.47
CA VAL A 106 -4.63 -12.85 -0.82
C VAL A 106 -3.82 -13.04 0.46
N ASP A 107 -3.34 -14.25 0.71
CA ASP A 107 -2.41 -14.51 1.82
C ASP A 107 -0.95 -14.45 1.38
N SER A 108 -0.04 -14.64 2.34
CA SER A 108 1.40 -14.54 2.08
C SER A 108 1.92 -15.69 1.21
N GLU A 109 1.29 -16.85 1.22
CA GLU A 109 1.70 -17.97 0.37
C GLU A 109 1.21 -17.78 -1.07
N GLU A 110 -0.03 -17.32 -1.26
CA GLU A 110 -0.52 -16.90 -2.58
C GLU A 110 0.31 -15.75 -3.16
N ALA A 111 0.66 -14.76 -2.34
CA ALA A 111 1.54 -13.67 -2.76
C ALA A 111 2.94 -14.16 -3.15
N LYS A 112 3.50 -15.15 -2.45
CA LYS A 112 4.77 -15.79 -2.82
C LYS A 112 4.67 -16.48 -4.19
N VAL A 113 3.58 -17.23 -4.42
CA VAL A 113 3.32 -17.89 -5.71
C VAL A 113 3.25 -16.85 -6.82
N TYR A 114 2.53 -15.77 -6.61
CA TYR A 114 2.41 -14.66 -7.58
C TYR A 114 3.76 -13.98 -7.86
N ILE A 115 4.56 -13.69 -6.83
CA ILE A 115 5.91 -13.11 -6.98
C ILE A 115 6.79 -14.01 -7.85
N ASN A 116 6.82 -15.31 -7.57
CA ASN A 116 7.59 -16.27 -8.36
C ASN A 116 7.10 -16.32 -9.81
N TYR A 117 5.78 -16.34 -10.01
CA TYR A 117 5.19 -16.31 -11.35
C TYR A 117 5.61 -15.07 -12.15
N ILE A 118 5.61 -13.88 -11.53
CA ILE A 118 6.06 -12.65 -12.19
C ILE A 118 7.55 -12.69 -12.50
N LYS A 119 8.38 -13.22 -11.60
CA LYS A 119 9.85 -13.25 -11.78
C LYS A 119 10.30 -14.29 -12.78
N ASP A 120 9.76 -15.48 -12.68
CA ASP A 120 10.28 -16.65 -13.38
C ASP A 120 9.61 -16.86 -14.74
N GLU A 121 8.31 -16.55 -14.86
CA GLU A 121 7.50 -16.86 -16.03
C GLU A 121 7.21 -15.62 -16.90
N VAL A 122 6.83 -14.51 -16.28
CA VAL A 122 6.50 -13.26 -17.02
C VAL A 122 7.76 -12.50 -17.38
N GLY A 123 8.74 -12.51 -16.51
CA GLY A 123 9.95 -11.70 -16.56
C GLY A 123 9.74 -10.34 -15.87
N LEU A 124 10.42 -10.16 -14.74
CA LEU A 124 10.25 -8.97 -13.89
C LEU A 124 10.47 -7.66 -14.65
N LYS A 125 11.50 -7.58 -15.51
CA LYS A 125 11.78 -6.36 -16.29
C LYS A 125 10.64 -5.99 -17.22
N GLN A 126 10.05 -6.98 -17.90
CA GLN A 126 8.91 -6.78 -18.80
C GLN A 126 7.70 -6.32 -18.01
N PHE A 127 7.37 -7.02 -16.92
CA PHE A 127 6.26 -6.65 -16.03
C PHE A 127 6.37 -5.20 -15.53
N VAL A 128 7.54 -4.78 -15.06
CA VAL A 128 7.79 -3.42 -14.55
C VAL A 128 7.62 -2.38 -15.67
N SER A 129 8.12 -2.67 -16.87
CA SER A 129 7.95 -1.79 -18.03
C SER A 129 6.49 -1.61 -18.39
N ASP A 130 5.75 -2.72 -18.50
CA ASP A 130 4.33 -2.71 -18.87
C ASP A 130 3.48 -2.02 -17.80
N LEU A 131 3.79 -2.24 -16.52
CA LEU A 131 3.13 -1.58 -15.40
C LEU A 131 3.32 -0.06 -15.44
N LYS A 132 4.56 0.41 -15.61
CA LYS A 132 4.87 1.85 -15.71
C LYS A 132 4.17 2.49 -16.90
N ASN A 133 4.20 1.84 -18.06
CA ASN A 133 3.55 2.33 -19.27
C ASN A 133 2.02 2.39 -19.12
N THR A 134 1.43 1.36 -18.50
CA THR A 134 -0.01 1.30 -18.23
C THR A 134 -0.44 2.41 -17.27
N VAL A 135 0.27 2.57 -16.14
CA VAL A 135 -0.02 3.63 -15.17
C VAL A 135 0.12 5.01 -15.81
N HIS A 136 1.16 5.24 -16.62
CA HIS A 136 1.35 6.51 -17.32
C HIS A 136 0.20 6.82 -18.29
N LYS A 137 -0.28 5.82 -19.06
CA LYS A 137 -1.44 5.97 -19.95
C LYS A 137 -2.73 6.28 -19.15
N LEU A 138 -2.97 5.54 -18.06
CA LEU A 138 -4.14 5.75 -17.22
C LEU A 138 -4.11 7.10 -16.50
N ASN A 139 -2.93 7.55 -16.06
CA ASN A 139 -2.76 8.84 -15.41
C ASN A 139 -3.13 10.00 -16.33
N LYS A 140 -2.85 9.89 -17.64
CA LYS A 140 -3.24 10.89 -18.65
C LYS A 140 -4.75 10.89 -18.97
N SER A 141 -5.47 9.82 -18.66
CA SER A 141 -6.92 9.75 -18.89
C SER A 141 -7.66 10.62 -17.90
N LYS A 142 -8.67 11.36 -18.40
CA LYS A 142 -9.56 12.20 -17.59
C LYS A 142 -10.67 11.40 -16.88
N THR A 143 -10.88 10.16 -17.30
CA THR A 143 -11.95 9.29 -16.79
C THR A 143 -11.39 8.16 -15.93
N SER A 144 -12.25 7.60 -15.07
CA SER A 144 -11.94 6.37 -14.35
C SER A 144 -11.91 5.20 -15.34
N VAL A 145 -10.75 4.64 -15.56
CA VAL A 145 -10.52 3.56 -16.52
C VAL A 145 -9.65 2.48 -15.91
N ALA A 146 -9.74 1.29 -16.46
CA ALA A 146 -8.90 0.16 -16.08
C ALA A 146 -8.20 -0.43 -17.31
N SER A 147 -7.04 -1.00 -17.11
CA SER A 147 -6.28 -1.74 -18.11
C SER A 147 -5.67 -2.98 -17.49
N TYR A 148 -5.38 -3.98 -18.33
CA TYR A 148 -4.74 -5.22 -17.88
C TYR A 148 -3.30 -5.27 -18.37
N ILE A 149 -2.42 -5.77 -17.51
CA ILE A 149 -1.12 -6.26 -17.89
C ILE A 149 -1.27 -7.73 -18.22
N GLN A 150 -0.71 -8.15 -19.35
CA GLN A 150 -0.87 -9.49 -19.88
C GLN A 150 0.50 -10.17 -20.05
N THR A 151 0.49 -11.49 -20.03
CA THR A 151 1.63 -12.29 -20.50
C THR A 151 1.75 -12.19 -22.02
N ARG A 152 2.84 -12.70 -22.59
CA ARG A 152 2.99 -12.82 -24.05
C ARG A 152 1.93 -13.70 -24.70
N SER A 153 1.36 -14.64 -23.96
CA SER A 153 0.26 -15.49 -24.39
C SER A 153 -1.13 -14.86 -24.26
N GLY A 154 -1.22 -13.59 -23.84
CA GLY A 154 -2.47 -12.85 -23.69
C GLY A 154 -3.21 -13.08 -22.38
N GLN A 155 -2.60 -13.78 -21.42
CA GLN A 155 -3.21 -14.01 -20.10
C GLN A 155 -3.13 -12.78 -19.22
N ASN A 156 -4.25 -12.36 -18.63
CA ASN A 156 -4.31 -11.27 -17.69
C ASN A 156 -3.61 -11.63 -16.37
N ILE A 157 -2.66 -10.80 -15.94
CA ILE A 157 -1.88 -11.02 -14.70
C ILE A 157 -2.09 -9.94 -13.65
N LEU A 158 -2.38 -8.72 -14.08
CA LEU A 158 -2.68 -7.61 -13.18
C LEU A 158 -3.67 -6.65 -13.84
N ARG A 159 -4.69 -6.27 -13.11
CA ARG A 159 -5.58 -5.16 -13.45
C ARG A 159 -5.13 -3.91 -12.74
N VAL A 160 -4.89 -2.86 -13.51
CA VAL A 160 -4.57 -1.52 -13.00
C VAL A 160 -5.78 -0.63 -13.23
N SER A 161 -6.28 -0.01 -12.19
CA SER A 161 -7.48 0.86 -12.28
C SER A 161 -7.18 2.23 -11.70
N LYS A 162 -7.64 3.27 -12.38
CA LYS A 162 -7.69 4.63 -11.86
C LYS A 162 -9.06 4.85 -11.20
N ASN A 163 -9.09 5.01 -9.89
CA ASN A 163 -10.31 5.07 -9.08
C ASN A 163 -10.40 6.40 -8.33
N GLY A 164 -10.76 7.47 -9.05
CA GLY A 164 -10.91 8.81 -8.46
C GLY A 164 -9.59 9.40 -7.97
N THR A 165 -9.67 10.27 -6.96
CA THR A 165 -8.52 10.99 -6.41
C THR A 165 -8.29 10.65 -4.94
N ARG A 166 -7.02 10.66 -4.54
CA ARG A 166 -6.57 10.55 -3.16
C ARG A 166 -6.09 11.92 -2.68
N TYR A 167 -6.49 12.32 -1.47
CA TYR A 167 -6.15 13.65 -0.91
C TYR A 167 -6.46 14.82 -1.87
N ILE A 168 -7.56 14.70 -2.65
CA ILE A 168 -8.07 15.71 -3.58
C ILE A 168 -7.18 15.92 -4.84
N PHE A 169 -5.87 15.72 -4.75
CA PHE A 169 -4.90 16.12 -5.78
C PHE A 169 -4.22 14.97 -6.53
N PHE A 170 -4.23 13.75 -5.99
CA PHE A 170 -3.50 12.63 -6.57
C PHE A 170 -4.45 11.57 -7.10
N ASP A 171 -4.24 11.12 -8.32
CA ASP A 171 -4.97 10.00 -8.88
C ASP A 171 -4.72 8.73 -8.06
N ASN A 172 -5.79 8.07 -7.65
CA ASN A 172 -5.72 6.83 -6.90
C ASN A 172 -5.65 5.66 -7.86
N MET A 173 -4.49 4.98 -7.88
CA MET A 173 -4.31 3.74 -8.62
C MET A 173 -4.57 2.54 -7.70
N SER A 174 -5.28 1.56 -8.19
CA SER A 174 -5.44 0.28 -7.53
C SER A 174 -4.93 -0.86 -8.42
N PHE A 175 -4.34 -1.84 -7.77
CA PHE A 175 -3.77 -3.02 -8.38
C PHE A 175 -4.55 -4.23 -7.92
N THR A 176 -5.08 -5.02 -8.85
CA THR A 176 -5.87 -6.21 -8.53
C THR A 176 -5.40 -7.35 -9.40
N ALA A 177 -4.94 -8.44 -8.81
CA ALA A 177 -4.68 -9.65 -9.56
C ALA A 177 -6.02 -10.29 -9.96
N PRO A 178 -6.24 -10.60 -11.26
CA PRO A 178 -7.41 -11.35 -11.67
C PRO A 178 -7.40 -12.74 -11.02
N THR A 179 -8.56 -13.30 -10.77
CA THR A 179 -8.66 -14.62 -10.18
C THR A 179 -9.20 -15.62 -11.19
N LYS A 180 -8.81 -16.89 -11.03
CA LYS A 180 -9.40 -18.05 -11.71
C LYS A 180 -9.88 -19.05 -10.68
N GLN A 181 -10.73 -19.95 -11.13
CA GLN A 181 -11.31 -21.01 -10.32
C GLN A 181 -10.69 -22.37 -10.68
N PRO A 182 -9.77 -22.91 -9.86
CA PRO A 182 -9.37 -24.29 -9.98
C PRO A 182 -10.56 -25.20 -9.68
N ILE A 183 -10.75 -26.22 -10.53
CA ILE A 183 -11.87 -27.14 -10.49
C ILE A 183 -11.41 -28.58 -10.28
N VAL A 184 -12.16 -29.32 -9.48
CA VAL A 184 -12.02 -30.77 -9.31
C VAL A 184 -13.24 -31.48 -9.88
N LYS A 185 -13.07 -32.72 -10.35
CA LYS A 185 -14.14 -33.61 -10.83
C LYS A 185 -13.87 -35.03 -10.32
N PRO A 186 -14.10 -35.31 -9.03
CA PRO A 186 -13.81 -36.61 -8.46
C PRO A 186 -14.76 -37.70 -8.98
N LYS A 187 -14.31 -38.96 -8.95
CA LYS A 187 -15.14 -40.13 -9.37
C LYS A 187 -16.21 -40.52 -8.33
N GLU A 188 -15.97 -40.17 -7.08
CA GLU A 188 -16.86 -40.41 -5.93
C GLU A 188 -17.05 -39.15 -5.11
N LYS A 189 -18.01 -39.13 -4.21
CA LYS A 189 -18.19 -37.98 -3.28
C LYS A 189 -16.98 -37.81 -2.44
N THR A 190 -16.34 -36.63 -2.56
CA THR A 190 -15.04 -36.33 -1.95
C THR A 190 -15.08 -35.01 -1.20
N LYS A 191 -14.51 -35.01 0.00
CA LYS A 191 -14.26 -33.80 0.79
C LYS A 191 -12.78 -33.43 0.69
N TYR A 192 -12.49 -32.18 0.32
CA TYR A 192 -11.15 -31.62 0.32
C TYR A 192 -10.99 -30.58 1.43
N GLU A 193 -9.96 -30.73 2.26
CA GLU A 193 -9.59 -29.75 3.27
C GLU A 193 -8.19 -29.20 2.99
N PHE A 194 -8.05 -27.88 2.92
CA PHE A 194 -6.79 -27.19 2.63
C PHE A 194 -6.78 -25.79 3.21
N LYS A 195 -5.65 -25.05 3.13
CA LYS A 195 -5.57 -23.65 3.53
C LYS A 195 -5.51 -22.75 2.30
N SER A 196 -6.29 -21.66 2.31
CA SER A 196 -6.25 -20.60 1.31
C SER A 196 -6.77 -19.30 1.95
N GLY A 197 -6.17 -18.15 1.60
CA GLY A 197 -6.50 -16.86 2.21
C GLY A 197 -6.22 -16.84 3.72
N GLY A 198 -5.25 -17.62 4.20
CA GLY A 198 -4.90 -17.76 5.62
C GLY A 198 -5.93 -18.54 6.45
N LYS A 199 -6.97 -19.12 5.83
CA LYS A 199 -8.04 -19.86 6.50
C LYS A 199 -8.09 -21.30 6.04
N LYS A 200 -8.52 -22.19 6.94
CA LYS A 200 -8.88 -23.56 6.56
C LYS A 200 -10.16 -23.52 5.74
N LYS A 201 -10.12 -24.13 4.55
CA LYS A 201 -11.26 -24.30 3.65
C LYS A 201 -11.64 -25.76 3.57
N MET A 202 -12.92 -25.99 3.39
CA MET A 202 -13.50 -27.32 3.16
C MET A 202 -14.38 -27.23 1.90
N VAL A 203 -14.17 -28.13 0.96
CA VAL A 203 -14.96 -28.24 -0.27
C VAL A 203 -15.48 -29.66 -0.38
N ILE A 204 -16.78 -29.82 -0.57
CA ILE A 204 -17.42 -31.12 -0.84
C ILE A 204 -17.77 -31.16 -2.32
N ALA A 205 -17.17 -32.09 -3.03
CA ALA A 205 -17.41 -32.33 -4.44
C ALA A 205 -18.20 -33.65 -4.64
N GLU A 206 -19.31 -33.55 -5.33
CA GLU A 206 -20.12 -34.71 -5.66
C GLU A 206 -19.50 -35.50 -6.83
N ALA A 207 -19.78 -36.79 -6.86
CA ALA A 207 -19.27 -37.70 -7.91
C ALA A 207 -19.53 -37.17 -9.32
N ASN A 208 -18.48 -37.13 -10.14
CA ASN A 208 -18.51 -36.69 -11.54
C ASN A 208 -19.01 -35.26 -11.79
N LYS A 209 -19.15 -34.43 -10.74
CA LYS A 209 -19.53 -33.02 -10.87
C LYS A 209 -18.30 -32.13 -10.80
N VAL A 210 -18.26 -31.17 -11.72
CA VAL A 210 -17.23 -30.08 -11.68
C VAL A 210 -17.50 -29.18 -10.48
N THR A 211 -16.53 -29.07 -9.60
CA THR A 211 -16.64 -28.29 -8.35
C THR A 211 -15.45 -27.34 -8.22
N PRO A 212 -15.66 -26.02 -8.14
CA PRO A 212 -14.58 -25.06 -7.88
C PRO A 212 -14.08 -25.17 -6.44
N ILE A 213 -12.77 -25.13 -6.25
CA ILE A 213 -12.17 -25.15 -4.90
C ILE A 213 -11.92 -23.76 -4.32
N GLY A 214 -12.13 -22.71 -5.11
CA GLY A 214 -11.99 -21.31 -4.67
C GLY A 214 -11.50 -20.40 -5.79
N ASN A 215 -11.20 -19.16 -5.42
CA ASN A 215 -10.61 -18.16 -6.31
C ASN A 215 -9.14 -17.98 -5.96
N PHE A 216 -8.26 -18.04 -6.94
CA PHE A 216 -6.82 -17.91 -6.78
C PHE A 216 -6.25 -16.92 -7.79
N ILE A 217 -5.24 -16.14 -7.38
CA ILE A 217 -4.51 -15.23 -8.26
C ILE A 217 -3.53 -15.99 -9.16
N PRO A 218 -3.01 -15.38 -10.27
CA PRO A 218 -2.13 -16.07 -11.21
C PRO A 218 -0.90 -16.68 -10.55
N GLY A 219 -0.58 -17.93 -10.92
CA GLY A 219 0.58 -18.65 -10.42
C GLY A 219 0.52 -20.15 -10.64
N THR A 220 1.55 -20.85 -10.19
CA THR A 220 1.65 -22.32 -10.16
C THR A 220 1.55 -22.78 -8.72
N TYR A 221 0.53 -23.56 -8.42
CA TYR A 221 0.17 -23.94 -7.06
C TYR A 221 0.44 -25.42 -6.78
N ARG A 222 0.93 -25.68 -5.57
CA ARG A 222 0.97 -26.99 -4.93
C ARG A 222 0.51 -26.82 -3.48
N ILE A 223 -0.77 -27.05 -3.23
CA ILE A 223 -1.41 -26.79 -1.94
C ILE A 223 -1.51 -28.11 -1.17
N PRO A 224 -0.93 -28.23 0.03
CA PRO A 224 -1.15 -29.36 0.91
C PRO A 224 -2.64 -29.48 1.24
N ALA A 225 -3.19 -30.67 1.08
CA ALA A 225 -4.59 -30.94 1.29
C ALA A 225 -4.81 -32.30 1.90
N MET A 226 -5.97 -32.46 2.56
CA MET A 226 -6.53 -33.74 2.97
C MET A 226 -7.72 -34.04 2.08
N LYS A 227 -7.72 -35.21 1.46
CA LYS A 227 -8.82 -35.76 0.67
C LYS A 227 -9.51 -36.85 1.50
N SER A 228 -10.81 -36.72 1.74
CA SER A 228 -11.62 -37.70 2.44
C SER A 228 -12.67 -38.27 1.50
N THR A 229 -12.71 -39.57 1.39
CA THR A 229 -13.69 -40.35 0.61
C THR A 229 -14.32 -41.44 1.49
N GLU A 230 -15.21 -42.28 0.91
CA GLU A 230 -15.72 -43.46 1.63
C GLU A 230 -14.63 -44.47 1.93
N ASN A 231 -13.50 -44.45 1.18
CA ASN A 231 -12.38 -45.35 1.34
C ASN A 231 -11.34 -44.90 2.37
N GLY A 232 -11.47 -43.68 2.89
CA GLY A 232 -10.57 -43.13 3.92
C GLY A 232 -10.11 -41.72 3.67
N ASP A 233 -9.14 -41.30 4.51
CA ASP A 233 -8.52 -39.99 4.49
C ASP A 233 -7.09 -40.10 3.90
N PHE A 234 -6.79 -39.27 2.91
CA PHE A 234 -5.54 -39.28 2.16
C PHE A 234 -4.88 -37.90 2.25
N ALA A 235 -3.66 -37.84 2.74
CA ALA A 235 -2.86 -36.64 2.68
C ALA A 235 -2.19 -36.49 1.33
N GLY A 236 -2.07 -35.27 0.83
CA GLY A 236 -1.47 -35.01 -0.46
C GLY A 236 -1.51 -33.56 -0.86
N HIS A 237 -1.60 -33.32 -2.17
CA HIS A 237 -1.56 -31.97 -2.71
C HIS A 237 -2.59 -31.77 -3.83
N LEU A 238 -3.16 -30.58 -3.88
CA LEU A 238 -3.89 -30.06 -5.02
C LEU A 238 -2.92 -29.23 -5.85
N LYS A 239 -2.70 -29.63 -7.13
CA LYS A 239 -1.77 -28.95 -8.05
C LYS A 239 -2.55 -28.34 -9.20
N PHE A 240 -2.26 -27.08 -9.53
CA PHE A 240 -2.83 -26.40 -10.70
C PHE A 240 -1.92 -25.26 -11.16
N ASP A 241 -1.98 -24.97 -12.46
CA ASP A 241 -1.12 -24.00 -13.11
C ASP A 241 -1.94 -23.10 -14.05
N PHE A 242 -1.93 -21.81 -13.77
CA PHE A 242 -2.68 -20.83 -14.56
C PHE A 242 -2.18 -20.66 -15.97
N ARG A 243 -0.97 -21.12 -16.31
CA ARG A 243 -0.43 -21.10 -17.67
C ARG A 243 -1.15 -22.02 -18.64
N GLN A 244 -1.77 -23.06 -18.12
CA GLN A 244 -2.36 -24.13 -18.93
C GLN A 244 -3.69 -23.75 -19.59
N SER A 245 -4.33 -22.67 -19.18
CA SER A 245 -5.63 -22.27 -19.70
C SER A 245 -5.83 -20.77 -19.71
N ASN A 246 -6.37 -20.25 -20.82
CA ASN A 246 -6.86 -18.86 -20.89
C ASN A 246 -8.31 -18.72 -20.39
N SER A 247 -8.97 -19.83 -20.01
CA SER A 247 -10.31 -19.82 -19.44
C SER A 247 -10.33 -19.28 -18.00
N GLU A 248 -11.52 -19.01 -17.47
CA GLU A 248 -11.73 -18.61 -16.07
C GLU A 248 -11.51 -19.78 -15.10
N THR A 249 -11.49 -21.02 -15.61
CA THR A 249 -11.26 -22.23 -14.84
C THR A 249 -9.95 -22.90 -15.22
N VAL A 250 -9.37 -23.67 -14.30
CA VAL A 250 -8.20 -24.50 -14.51
C VAL A 250 -8.39 -25.85 -13.80
N ASP A 251 -8.03 -26.95 -14.48
CA ASP A 251 -8.14 -28.28 -13.89
C ASP A 251 -7.10 -28.47 -12.77
N VAL A 252 -7.55 -29.09 -11.68
CA VAL A 252 -6.69 -29.49 -10.56
C VAL A 252 -6.18 -30.90 -10.82
N THR A 253 -4.87 -31.07 -10.76
CA THR A 253 -4.24 -32.38 -10.66
C THR A 253 -4.19 -32.79 -9.20
N GLU A 254 -4.82 -33.89 -8.86
CA GLU A 254 -4.81 -34.49 -7.54
C GLU A 254 -3.55 -35.36 -7.34
N ASP A 255 -2.77 -35.09 -6.32
CA ASP A 255 -1.53 -35.81 -5.96
C ASP A 255 -1.67 -36.29 -4.51
N PHE A 256 -2.45 -37.37 -4.34
CA PHE A 256 -2.69 -38.00 -3.03
C PHE A 256 -2.12 -39.42 -3.02
N GLU A 257 -1.59 -39.81 -1.86
CA GLU A 257 -1.09 -41.18 -1.62
C GLU A 257 -2.30 -42.11 -1.37
N GLU A 258 -2.90 -42.63 -2.43
CA GLU A 258 -3.93 -43.65 -2.35
C GLU A 258 -3.24 -45.00 -2.32
N ALA A 259 -3.40 -45.76 -1.22
CA ALA A 259 -2.92 -47.16 -1.16
C ALA A 259 -3.85 -48.05 -2.03
N ASN A 260 -3.36 -48.47 -3.18
CA ASN A 260 -4.01 -49.51 -3.96
C ASN A 260 -3.78 -50.87 -3.29
N ILE A 261 -4.74 -51.32 -2.49
CA ILE A 261 -4.73 -52.67 -1.96
C ILE A 261 -5.29 -53.60 -3.02
N THR A 262 -4.40 -54.34 -3.72
CA THR A 262 -4.83 -55.44 -4.61
C THR A 262 -5.01 -56.68 -3.74
N VAL A 263 -6.24 -57.02 -3.41
CA VAL A 263 -6.57 -58.30 -2.77
C VAL A 263 -6.55 -59.40 -3.83
N THR A 264 -5.44 -60.14 -3.87
CA THR A 264 -5.39 -61.33 -4.69
C THR A 264 -5.97 -62.50 -3.90
N LEU A 265 -7.23 -62.89 -4.22
CA LEU A 265 -7.78 -64.12 -3.71
C LEU A 265 -6.99 -65.28 -4.33
N LYS A 266 -6.07 -65.89 -3.59
CA LYS A 266 -5.53 -67.21 -3.93
C LYS A 266 -6.64 -68.20 -3.65
N GLY A 267 -7.32 -68.63 -4.68
CA GLY A 267 -8.25 -69.73 -4.60
C GLY A 267 -7.51 -70.99 -4.22
N ASP A 268 -7.93 -71.61 -3.12
CA ASP A 268 -7.50 -72.94 -2.78
C ASP A 268 -8.20 -73.92 -3.73
N THR A 269 -7.45 -74.41 -4.72
CA THR A 269 -7.93 -75.42 -5.68
C THR A 269 -7.91 -76.81 -5.05
N LYS A 270 -8.68 -76.99 -3.99
CA LYS A 270 -9.04 -78.34 -3.48
C LYS A 270 -10.55 -78.39 -3.23
N LEU A 271 -11.33 -78.35 -4.33
CA LEU A 271 -12.58 -79.01 -4.35
C LEU A 271 -12.31 -80.45 -4.79
N ASN A 272 -12.23 -81.36 -3.79
CA ASN A 272 -12.32 -82.75 -4.06
C ASN A 272 -13.71 -83.06 -4.58
N ASP A 273 -13.75 -83.48 -5.84
CA ASP A 273 -14.85 -84.34 -6.34
C ASP A 273 -14.86 -85.60 -5.51
N SER A 274 -15.88 -85.80 -4.72
CA SER A 274 -16.32 -87.11 -4.25
C SER A 274 -17.77 -87.31 -4.62
N SER A 275 -17.93 -88.04 -5.65
CA SER A 275 -19.07 -88.88 -6.13
C SER A 275 -20.34 -88.82 -5.31
#